data_ac6a09427eb2a045f7eb7ec4273da9d0
#
_entry.id   ac6a09427eb2a045f7eb7ec4273da9d0
#
_cell.length_a   1.000
_cell.length_b   1.000
_cell.length_c   1.000
_cell.angle_alpha   90.00
_cell.angle_beta   90.00
_cell.angle_gamma   90.00
#
_symmetry.space_group_name_H-M   'P 1'
#
loop_
_entity.id
_entity.type
_entity.pdbx_description
1 polymer ?
#
loop_
_entity_poly.entity_id
_entity_poly.type
_entity_poly.pdbx_seq_one_letter_code
_entity_poly.pdbx_strand_id
1 'polypeptide(L)'
;MPPGVEGQDILRACWAGTAAFTAVAVVTTVFPDPMAVPMAVASLGLLAAGCAAMLWAFQQALERSRYELIGVGGLYFLAGCAPRSVRLSMMAALALESAVALAAASVRPFTASAFGILVPVYALGLSGAWGARHGTFPPRPPEGTTPADVDPNRNGDHV
;
A
#
# COMPACT_ATOMS: atom_id res chain seq x y z
N MET A 1 -26.69 -10.00 -5.66
CA MET A 1 -25.22 -10.03 -5.73
C MET A 1 -24.71 -9.52 -4.40
N PRO A 2 -23.85 -10.22 -3.67
CA PRO A 2 -23.22 -9.64 -2.50
C PRO A 2 -22.42 -8.41 -2.95
N PRO A 3 -22.41 -7.30 -2.19
CA PRO A 3 -21.61 -6.13 -2.54
C PRO A 3 -20.15 -6.58 -2.59
N GLY A 4 -19.60 -6.66 -3.80
CA GLY A 4 -18.18 -6.94 -3.99
C GLY A 4 -17.40 -5.86 -3.24
N VAL A 5 -16.41 -6.27 -2.47
CA VAL A 5 -15.52 -5.31 -1.79
C VAL A 5 -14.95 -4.40 -2.87
N GLU A 6 -15.24 -3.10 -2.79
CA GLU A 6 -14.72 -2.13 -3.74
C GLU A 6 -13.19 -2.24 -3.83
N GLY A 7 -12.64 -2.24 -5.04
CA GLY A 7 -11.20 -2.37 -5.26
C GLY A 7 -10.64 -3.79 -5.11
N GLN A 8 -11.45 -4.85 -5.29
CA GLN A 8 -10.97 -6.24 -5.29
C GLN A 8 -9.85 -6.49 -6.32
N ASP A 9 -9.86 -5.78 -7.43
CA ASP A 9 -8.82 -5.94 -8.46
C ASP A 9 -7.46 -5.51 -7.95
N ILE A 10 -7.41 -4.44 -7.16
CA ILE A 10 -6.17 -3.97 -6.53
C ILE A 10 -5.69 -4.98 -5.47
N LEU A 11 -6.62 -5.54 -4.67
CA LEU A 11 -6.27 -6.59 -3.72
C LEU A 11 -5.73 -7.84 -4.42
N ARG A 12 -6.39 -8.28 -5.49
CA ARG A 12 -5.92 -9.43 -6.29
C ARG A 12 -4.55 -9.18 -6.91
N ALA A 13 -4.34 -7.99 -7.49
CA ALA A 13 -3.04 -7.60 -8.03
C ALA A 13 -1.95 -7.62 -6.96
N CYS A 14 -2.23 -7.09 -5.75
CA CYS A 14 -1.31 -7.12 -4.62
C CYS A 14 -0.91 -8.55 -4.27
N TRP A 15 -1.88 -9.43 -4.04
CA TRP A 15 -1.60 -10.83 -3.70
C TRP A 15 -0.95 -11.63 -4.83
N ALA A 16 -1.30 -11.33 -6.09
CA ALA A 16 -0.66 -11.96 -7.24
C ALA A 16 0.84 -11.61 -7.32
N GLY A 17 1.18 -10.32 -7.12
CA GLY A 17 2.58 -9.88 -7.06
C GLY A 17 3.34 -10.49 -5.88
N THR A 18 2.73 -10.49 -4.69
CA THR A 18 3.29 -11.14 -3.49
C THR A 18 3.55 -12.62 -3.70
N ALA A 19 2.59 -13.35 -4.30
CA ALA A 19 2.73 -14.78 -4.59
C ALA A 19 3.83 -15.04 -5.64
N ALA A 20 3.85 -14.26 -6.72
CA ALA A 20 4.87 -14.35 -7.76
C ALA A 20 6.28 -14.10 -7.20
N PHE A 21 6.44 -13.03 -6.41
CA PHE A 21 7.71 -12.74 -5.75
C PHE A 21 8.14 -13.86 -4.80
N THR A 22 7.24 -14.34 -3.95
CA THR A 22 7.53 -15.42 -3.01
C THR A 22 7.96 -16.70 -3.75
N ALA A 23 7.28 -17.05 -4.83
CA ALA A 23 7.65 -18.21 -5.64
C ALA A 23 9.05 -18.08 -6.23
N VAL A 24 9.36 -16.90 -6.84
CA VAL A 24 10.68 -16.65 -7.41
C VAL A 24 11.76 -16.66 -6.31
N ALA A 25 11.51 -16.06 -5.16
CA ALA A 25 12.45 -16.03 -4.04
C ALA A 25 12.75 -17.44 -3.50
N VAL A 26 11.75 -18.29 -3.35
CA VAL A 26 11.92 -19.70 -2.94
C VAL A 26 12.73 -20.47 -3.96
N VAL A 27 12.39 -20.38 -5.25
CA VAL A 27 13.12 -21.08 -6.32
C VAL A 27 14.57 -20.60 -6.41
N THR A 28 14.81 -19.31 -6.26
CA THR A 28 16.18 -18.73 -6.25
C THR A 28 17.01 -19.24 -5.07
N THR A 29 16.38 -19.53 -3.95
CA THR A 29 17.08 -20.08 -2.79
C THR A 29 17.61 -21.48 -3.07
N VAL A 30 16.86 -22.28 -3.85
CA VAL A 30 17.22 -23.66 -4.23
C VAL A 30 18.18 -23.69 -5.44
N PHE A 31 17.92 -22.85 -6.45
CA PHE A 31 18.67 -22.80 -7.72
C PHE A 31 19.21 -21.39 -7.99
N PRO A 32 20.26 -20.97 -7.30
CA PRO A 32 20.69 -19.55 -7.32
C PRO A 32 21.21 -19.10 -8.70
N ASP A 33 22.06 -19.90 -9.35
CA ASP A 33 22.74 -19.47 -10.57
C ASP A 33 21.79 -19.22 -11.76
N PRO A 34 20.87 -20.15 -12.11
CA PRO A 34 19.94 -19.92 -13.20
C PRO A 34 18.84 -18.90 -12.84
N MET A 35 18.59 -18.66 -11.54
CA MET A 35 17.53 -17.76 -11.08
C MET A 35 18.00 -16.33 -10.74
N ALA A 36 19.27 -16.02 -10.86
CA ALA A 36 19.79 -14.69 -10.55
C ALA A 36 19.13 -13.58 -11.40
N VAL A 37 19.07 -13.78 -12.72
CA VAL A 37 18.44 -12.82 -13.63
C VAL A 37 16.92 -12.75 -13.44
N PRO A 38 16.16 -13.86 -13.41
CA PRO A 38 14.74 -13.83 -13.10
C PRO A 38 14.40 -13.12 -11.77
N MET A 39 15.19 -13.35 -10.74
CA MET A 39 14.99 -12.71 -9.43
C MET A 39 15.19 -11.18 -9.51
N ALA A 40 16.27 -10.74 -10.17
CA ALA A 40 16.53 -9.32 -10.36
C ALA A 40 15.42 -8.64 -11.19
N VAL A 41 15.03 -9.27 -12.31
CA VAL A 41 13.96 -8.74 -13.18
C VAL A 41 12.63 -8.67 -12.45
N ALA A 42 12.24 -9.71 -11.72
CA ALA A 42 10.99 -9.73 -10.94
C ALA A 42 11.01 -8.63 -9.86
N SER A 43 12.10 -8.51 -9.11
CA SER A 43 12.23 -7.51 -8.04
C SER A 43 12.19 -6.08 -8.58
N LEU A 44 12.92 -5.80 -9.65
CA LEU A 44 12.94 -4.47 -10.27
C LEU A 44 11.61 -4.15 -10.97
N GLY A 45 10.97 -5.13 -11.59
CA GLY A 45 9.65 -4.98 -12.19
C GLY A 45 8.58 -4.63 -11.16
N LEU A 46 8.56 -5.35 -10.03
CA LEU A 46 7.65 -5.06 -8.93
C LEU A 46 7.95 -3.70 -8.27
N LEU A 47 9.22 -3.35 -8.09
CA LEU A 47 9.62 -2.02 -7.63
C LEU A 47 9.07 -0.93 -8.56
N ALA A 48 9.30 -1.07 -9.86
CA ALA A 48 8.85 -0.08 -10.84
C ALA A 48 7.33 0.07 -10.84
N ALA A 49 6.59 -1.05 -10.79
CA ALA A 49 5.13 -1.05 -10.68
C ALA A 49 4.65 -0.40 -9.37
N GLY A 50 5.32 -0.70 -8.25
CA GLY A 50 5.04 -0.10 -6.94
C GLY A 50 5.28 1.41 -6.93
N CYS A 51 6.40 1.86 -7.47
CA CYS A 51 6.71 3.29 -7.61
C CYS A 51 5.68 4.01 -8.50
N ALA A 52 5.30 3.41 -9.64
CA ALA A 52 4.29 3.98 -10.52
C ALA A 52 2.93 4.10 -9.81
N ALA A 53 2.50 3.06 -9.09
CA ALA A 53 1.28 3.07 -8.30
C ALA A 53 1.32 4.12 -7.18
N MET A 54 2.47 4.25 -6.50
CA MET A 54 2.69 5.23 -5.43
C MET A 54 2.61 6.68 -5.94
N LEU A 55 3.26 6.97 -7.07
CA LEU A 55 3.20 8.29 -7.70
C LEU A 55 1.79 8.62 -8.19
N TRP A 56 1.10 7.66 -8.79
CA TRP A 56 -0.28 7.84 -9.21
C TRP A 56 -1.20 8.10 -8.01
N ALA A 57 -1.06 7.33 -6.93
CA ALA A 57 -1.81 7.53 -5.70
C ALA A 57 -1.58 8.91 -5.10
N PHE A 58 -0.33 9.38 -5.12
CA PHE A 58 0.04 10.70 -4.63
C PHE A 58 -0.61 11.82 -5.46
N GLN A 59 -0.61 11.70 -6.80
CA GLN A 59 -1.27 12.67 -7.67
C GLN A 59 -2.77 12.75 -7.39
N GLN A 60 -3.45 11.60 -7.27
CA GLN A 60 -4.87 11.55 -6.92
C GLN A 60 -5.15 12.15 -5.54
N ALA A 61 -4.27 11.87 -4.57
CA ALA A 61 -4.37 12.44 -3.23
C ALA A 61 -4.21 13.97 -3.23
N LEU A 62 -3.31 14.53 -4.06
CA LEU A 62 -3.14 15.98 -4.20
C LEU A 62 -4.42 16.64 -4.73
N GLU A 63 -5.08 16.06 -5.72
CA GLU A 63 -6.33 16.58 -6.26
C GLU A 63 -7.44 16.58 -5.19
N ARG A 64 -7.58 15.47 -4.46
CA ARG A 64 -8.58 15.32 -3.39
C ARG A 64 -8.27 16.15 -2.14
N SER A 65 -7.00 16.44 -1.87
CA SER A 65 -6.56 17.20 -0.68
C SER A 65 -7.08 18.63 -0.63
N ARG A 66 -7.63 19.13 -1.73
CA ARG A 66 -8.33 20.43 -1.77
C ARG A 66 -9.62 20.43 -0.95
N TYR A 67 -10.25 19.27 -0.81
CA TYR A 67 -11.56 19.12 -0.17
C TYR A 67 -11.53 18.18 1.04
N GLU A 68 -10.51 17.34 1.15
CA GLU A 68 -10.39 16.31 2.18
C GLU A 68 -9.05 16.41 2.91
N LEU A 69 -9.03 16.00 4.17
CA LEU A 69 -7.82 15.91 4.98
C LEU A 69 -7.15 14.55 4.75
N ILE A 70 -6.24 14.49 3.78
CA ILE A 70 -5.52 13.26 3.43
C ILE A 70 -4.14 13.27 4.09
N GLY A 71 -3.94 12.36 5.03
CA GLY A 71 -2.64 12.12 5.65
C GLY A 71 -1.91 10.94 4.99
N VAL A 72 -0.58 10.95 5.02
CA VAL A 72 0.27 9.87 4.48
C VAL A 72 -0.08 8.52 5.11
N GLY A 73 -0.35 8.50 6.42
CA GLY A 73 -0.76 7.28 7.14
C GLY A 73 -2.10 6.73 6.64
N GLY A 74 -3.08 7.60 6.35
CA GLY A 74 -4.34 7.22 5.74
C GLY A 74 -4.14 6.69 4.32
N LEU A 75 -3.35 7.38 3.51
CA LEU A 75 -3.17 7.05 2.11
C LEU A 75 -2.45 5.71 1.91
N TYR A 76 -1.28 5.51 2.50
CA TYR A 76 -0.44 4.33 2.23
C TYR A 76 -0.63 3.18 3.23
N PHE A 77 -0.97 3.47 4.48
CA PHE A 77 -1.21 2.45 5.50
C PHE A 77 -2.70 2.21 5.77
N LEU A 78 -3.58 2.88 4.99
CA LEU A 78 -5.03 2.74 5.07
C LEU A 78 -5.59 3.01 6.49
N ALA A 79 -4.90 3.87 7.24
CA ALA A 79 -5.24 4.18 8.61
C ALA A 79 -6.50 5.06 8.66
N GLY A 80 -7.62 4.47 9.12
CA GLY A 80 -8.89 5.19 9.29
C GLY A 80 -9.68 5.46 7.99
N CYS A 81 -9.14 5.13 6.81
CA CYS A 81 -9.81 5.40 5.53
C CYS A 81 -10.35 4.15 4.82
N ALA A 82 -10.03 2.94 5.32
CA ALA A 82 -10.42 1.68 4.70
C ALA A 82 -11.11 0.73 5.71
N PRO A 83 -11.98 -0.19 5.22
CA PRO A 83 -12.49 -1.28 6.01
C PRO A 83 -11.36 -2.11 6.61
N ARG A 84 -11.55 -2.58 7.84
CA ARG A 84 -10.52 -3.35 8.57
C ARG A 84 -10.03 -4.57 7.79
N SER A 85 -10.90 -5.26 7.06
CA SER A 85 -10.56 -6.42 6.23
C SER A 85 -9.57 -6.07 5.11
N VAL A 86 -9.81 -4.98 4.39
CA VAL A 86 -8.94 -4.49 3.32
C VAL A 86 -7.58 -4.08 3.86
N ARG A 87 -7.59 -3.26 4.92
CA ARG A 87 -6.36 -2.82 5.59
C ARG A 87 -5.52 -4.00 6.06
N LEU A 88 -6.12 -4.97 6.76
CA LEU A 88 -5.41 -6.16 7.23
C LEU A 88 -4.85 -6.99 6.08
N SER A 89 -5.60 -7.16 4.99
CA SER A 89 -5.15 -7.91 3.82
C SER A 89 -3.94 -7.24 3.14
N MET A 90 -4.00 -5.91 2.93
CA MET A 90 -2.90 -5.16 2.30
C MET A 90 -1.65 -5.13 3.21
N MET A 91 -1.84 -4.91 4.52
CA MET A 91 -0.72 -4.93 5.48
C MET A 91 -0.12 -6.32 5.64
N ALA A 92 -0.92 -7.39 5.53
CA ALA A 92 -0.42 -8.75 5.53
C ALA A 92 0.44 -9.06 4.30
N ALA A 93 0.03 -8.59 3.11
CA ALA A 93 0.83 -8.73 1.90
C ALA A 93 2.18 -7.98 2.04
N LEU A 94 2.15 -6.73 2.51
CA LEU A 94 3.35 -5.92 2.79
C LEU A 94 4.29 -6.61 3.79
N ALA A 95 3.74 -7.13 4.88
CA ALA A 95 4.52 -7.85 5.90
C ALA A 95 5.14 -9.14 5.35
N LEU A 96 4.38 -9.90 4.53
CA LEU A 96 4.87 -11.10 3.89
C LEU A 96 5.98 -10.81 2.88
N GLU A 97 5.82 -9.81 2.01
CA GLU A 97 6.87 -9.37 1.08
C GLU A 97 8.14 -8.98 1.84
N SER A 98 7.99 -8.20 2.91
CA SER A 98 9.13 -7.78 3.75
C SER A 98 9.84 -8.96 4.41
N ALA A 99 9.07 -9.91 4.96
CA ALA A 99 9.64 -11.10 5.60
C ALA A 99 10.38 -11.99 4.60
N VAL A 100 9.78 -12.26 3.44
CA VAL A 100 10.40 -13.05 2.36
C VAL A 100 11.66 -12.35 1.83
N ALA A 101 11.59 -11.05 1.61
CA ALA A 101 12.72 -10.24 1.13
C ALA A 101 13.90 -10.29 2.10
N LEU A 102 13.65 -10.08 3.40
CA LEU A 102 14.67 -10.15 4.43
C LEU A 102 15.26 -11.57 4.57
N ALA A 103 14.42 -12.60 4.54
CA ALA A 103 14.88 -13.97 4.59
C ALA A 103 15.78 -14.31 3.39
N ALA A 104 15.34 -13.98 2.17
CA ALA A 104 16.13 -14.23 0.96
C ALA A 104 17.47 -13.47 0.95
N ALA A 105 17.46 -12.20 1.36
CA ALA A 105 18.68 -11.40 1.47
C ALA A 105 19.63 -11.90 2.57
N SER A 106 19.10 -12.41 3.68
CA SER A 106 19.89 -12.95 4.79
C SER A 106 20.58 -14.27 4.44
N VAL A 107 19.90 -15.13 3.68
CA VAL A 107 20.47 -16.43 3.26
C VAL A 107 21.58 -16.24 2.22
N ARG A 108 21.44 -15.25 1.34
CA ARG A 108 22.40 -14.99 0.25
C ARG A 108 22.69 -13.49 0.09
N PRO A 109 23.41 -12.89 1.03
CA PRO A 109 23.86 -11.51 0.93
C PRO A 109 24.80 -11.37 -0.28
N PHE A 110 24.84 -10.21 -0.89
CA PHE A 110 25.66 -9.89 -2.07
C PHE A 110 25.30 -10.65 -3.35
N THR A 111 24.08 -11.15 -3.47
CA THR A 111 23.54 -11.80 -4.68
C THR A 111 22.31 -11.05 -5.19
N ALA A 112 21.75 -11.52 -6.33
CA ALA A 112 20.50 -10.99 -6.87
C ALA A 112 19.32 -11.03 -5.87
N SER A 113 19.37 -11.90 -4.85
CA SER A 113 18.37 -11.99 -3.78
C SER A 113 18.27 -10.69 -2.95
N ALA A 114 19.35 -9.89 -2.89
CA ALA A 114 19.33 -8.60 -2.19
C ALA A 114 18.39 -7.58 -2.84
N PHE A 115 18.14 -7.67 -4.16
CA PHE A 115 17.15 -6.81 -4.84
C PHE A 115 15.73 -7.04 -4.34
N GLY A 116 15.43 -8.21 -3.77
CA GLY A 116 14.14 -8.51 -3.15
C GLY A 116 13.73 -7.51 -2.07
N ILE A 117 14.68 -6.86 -1.39
CA ILE A 117 14.42 -5.83 -0.37
C ILE A 117 13.62 -4.62 -0.90
N LEU A 118 13.60 -4.43 -2.21
CA LEU A 118 12.87 -3.34 -2.87
C LEU A 118 11.40 -3.68 -3.13
N VAL A 119 11.02 -4.97 -3.09
CA VAL A 119 9.69 -5.46 -3.45
C VAL A 119 8.56 -4.96 -2.55
N PRO A 120 8.73 -4.76 -1.22
CA PRO A 120 7.66 -4.21 -0.37
C PRO A 120 7.10 -2.85 -0.82
N VAL A 121 7.83 -2.11 -1.65
CA VAL A 121 7.34 -0.89 -2.30
C VAL A 121 6.14 -1.18 -3.20
N TYR A 122 6.04 -2.39 -3.75
CA TYR A 122 4.91 -2.81 -4.59
C TYR A 122 3.61 -2.86 -3.77
N ALA A 123 3.59 -3.59 -2.66
CA ALA A 123 2.41 -3.67 -1.81
C ALA A 123 2.05 -2.29 -1.22
N LEU A 124 3.05 -1.49 -0.84
CA LEU A 124 2.83 -0.13 -0.34
C LEU A 124 2.24 0.79 -1.42
N GLY A 125 2.73 0.71 -2.65
CA GLY A 125 2.21 1.48 -3.79
C GLY A 125 0.76 1.13 -4.10
N LEU A 126 0.42 -0.18 -4.10
CA LEU A 126 -0.96 -0.63 -4.32
C LEU A 126 -1.88 -0.28 -3.15
N SER A 127 -1.38 -0.29 -1.91
CA SER A 127 -2.15 0.23 -0.76
C SER A 127 -2.49 1.70 -0.95
N GLY A 128 -1.52 2.52 -1.38
CA GLY A 128 -1.74 3.91 -1.72
C GLY A 128 -2.77 4.09 -2.85
N ALA A 129 -2.66 3.29 -3.90
CA ALA A 129 -3.60 3.31 -5.02
C ALA A 129 -5.03 2.96 -4.59
N TRP A 130 -5.19 1.99 -3.69
CA TRP A 130 -6.47 1.65 -3.10
C TRP A 130 -7.00 2.82 -2.24
N GLY A 131 -6.18 3.37 -1.36
CA GLY A 131 -6.52 4.51 -0.50
C GLY A 131 -6.93 5.75 -1.29
N ALA A 132 -6.17 6.08 -2.35
CA ALA A 132 -6.47 7.21 -3.22
C ALA A 132 -7.79 7.07 -3.99
N ARG A 133 -8.18 5.83 -4.36
CA ARG A 133 -9.37 5.57 -5.17
C ARG A 133 -10.62 5.30 -4.34
N HIS A 134 -10.49 4.55 -3.27
CA HIS A 134 -11.62 4.02 -2.47
C HIS A 134 -11.61 4.49 -1.01
N GLY A 135 -10.54 5.14 -0.55
CA GLY A 135 -10.43 5.62 0.83
C GLY A 135 -11.44 6.74 1.13
N THR A 136 -11.97 6.72 2.35
CA THR A 136 -12.84 7.78 2.86
C THR A 136 -12.06 8.65 3.82
N PHE A 137 -11.96 9.94 3.53
CA PHE A 137 -11.22 10.90 4.34
C PHE A 137 -12.17 11.96 4.90
N PRO A 138 -11.88 12.53 6.08
CA PRO A 138 -12.69 13.60 6.62
C PRO A 138 -12.62 14.86 5.74
N PRO A 139 -13.74 15.61 5.61
CA PRO A 139 -13.75 16.83 4.85
C PRO A 139 -12.82 17.89 5.47
N ARG A 140 -12.24 18.74 4.64
CA ARG A 140 -11.44 19.86 5.10
C ARG A 140 -12.36 20.94 5.68
N PRO A 141 -12.13 21.44 6.93
CA PRO A 141 -12.85 22.58 7.46
C PRO A 141 -12.68 23.80 6.54
N PRO A 142 -13.69 24.69 6.43
CA PRO A 142 -13.55 25.95 5.72
C PRO A 142 -12.37 26.76 6.27
N GLU A 143 -11.62 27.43 5.37
CA GLU A 143 -10.53 28.32 5.78
C GLU A 143 -11.10 29.41 6.71
N GLY A 144 -10.53 29.53 7.91
CA GLY A 144 -10.96 30.52 8.92
C GLY A 144 -11.64 29.93 10.15
N THR A 145 -11.94 28.63 10.20
CA THR A 145 -12.46 28.00 11.42
C THR A 145 -11.29 27.59 12.30
N THR A 146 -10.96 28.42 13.28
CA THR A 146 -9.98 28.06 14.31
C THR A 146 -10.54 26.92 15.18
N PRO A 147 -9.71 25.99 15.70
CA PRO A 147 -10.18 24.94 16.62
C PRO A 147 -10.95 25.45 17.86
N ALA A 148 -10.81 26.73 18.17
CA ALA A 148 -11.55 27.41 19.24
C ALA A 148 -13.01 27.72 18.87
N ASP A 149 -13.39 27.71 17.58
CA ASP A 149 -14.76 28.01 17.12
C ASP A 149 -15.65 26.75 17.08
N VAL A 150 -15.07 25.60 17.30
CA VAL A 150 -15.81 24.33 17.48
C VAL A 150 -16.21 24.23 18.95
N ASP A 151 -17.21 25.01 19.36
CA ASP A 151 -17.87 24.87 20.67
C ASP A 151 -18.64 23.53 20.69
N PRO A 152 -18.18 22.53 21.47
CA PRO A 152 -18.87 21.25 21.56
C PRO A 152 -20.28 21.36 22.22
N ASN A 153 -20.62 22.53 22.75
CA ASN A 153 -21.84 22.76 23.48
C ASN A 153 -22.95 23.49 22.69
N ARG A 154 -22.71 23.81 21.40
CA ARG A 154 -23.66 24.61 20.60
C ARG A 154 -24.87 23.82 20.09
N ASN A 155 -24.92 22.50 20.31
CA ASN A 155 -26.03 21.63 19.91
C ASN A 155 -27.06 21.36 21.03
N GLY A 156 -27.01 22.10 22.15
CA GLY A 156 -27.85 21.85 23.32
C GLY A 156 -29.09 22.77 23.51
N ASP A 157 -29.21 23.86 22.74
CA ASP A 157 -30.22 24.88 23.04
C ASP A 157 -31.29 25.05 21.96
N HIS A 158 -31.85 23.95 21.46
CA HIS A 158 -33.10 23.97 20.70
C HIS A 158 -33.99 22.80 21.14
N VAL A 159 -34.61 22.97 22.27
CA VAL A 159 -35.87 22.26 22.66
C VAL A 159 -36.93 23.28 22.95
#